data_1911321d2507595d9be42d9543932f57
#
_entry.id   1911321d2507595d9be42d9543932f57
#
_cell.length_a   1.000
_cell.length_b   1.000
_cell.length_c   1.000
_cell.angle_alpha   90.00
_cell.angle_beta   90.00
_cell.angle_gamma   90.00
#
_symmetry.space_group_name_H-M   'P 1'
#
loop_
_entity.id
_entity.type
_entity.pdbx_description
1 polymer ?
#
loop_
_entity_poly.entity_id
_entity_poly.type
_entity_poly.pdbx_seq_one_letter_code
_entity_poly.pdbx_strand_id
1 'polypeptide(L)'
;MGITILEDKCTGCSLCVESCPFSLIKIVPREEVGKPHPKYKKIAVIGQGCNLCGACLEPCSFQAILIEREEGKPRPDISQYKGVWVFAEQKKGEIQGVVYELLGEGRKLADQLGQKLSCVLLGERMDGAAKELIAHGADRVYQIEGSILRNFQDDPYTDVLTDLIEKEKPEIVLMGATAIGRSFASRVAARLETGLTADCTELAIDLKKRQLLQTRPAFGGNIMATITTPHSRPQMATVRHKVFKKAIRQDNHQGEVIKESVEGKNLSLRTKLLNMVEDMTQTVKLADADIIVSGGRGLGGPENFHIIEELARTLGGAVGASRAAVDAGWMPYSHQVGQTGRTVCPKIYIACGISGAIQHLVGMQSSEIIVAINKDPNAPIFKVATYGIEGDLFQVVPALTKRLKEVLR
;
A
#
# COMPACT_ATOMS: atom_id res chain seq x y z
N MET A 1 11.18 -21.38 20.32
CA MET A 1 11.79 -20.03 20.16
C MET A 1 12.08 -19.44 21.53
N GLY A 2 13.30 -19.04 21.79
CA GLY A 2 13.72 -18.49 23.08
C GLY A 2 14.80 -17.42 22.92
N ILE A 3 14.92 -16.56 23.93
CA ILE A 3 16.05 -15.66 24.07
C ILE A 3 16.73 -15.93 25.40
N THR A 4 18.04 -16.16 25.37
CA THR A 4 18.83 -16.56 26.54
C THR A 4 19.99 -15.60 26.72
N ILE A 5 20.29 -15.28 27.95
CA ILE A 5 21.50 -14.56 28.31
C ILE A 5 22.57 -15.57 28.70
N LEU A 6 23.69 -15.57 27.97
CA LEU A 6 24.85 -16.37 28.30
C LEU A 6 25.54 -15.78 29.52
N GLU A 7 25.44 -16.48 30.66
CA GLU A 7 25.85 -15.98 31.98
C GLU A 7 27.34 -15.68 32.04
N ASP A 8 28.16 -16.54 31.42
CA ASP A 8 29.62 -16.39 31.41
C ASP A 8 30.09 -15.18 30.56
N LYS A 9 29.28 -14.72 29.63
CA LYS A 9 29.62 -13.62 28.74
C LYS A 9 29.01 -12.29 29.12
N CYS A 10 27.92 -12.30 29.88
CA CYS A 10 27.23 -11.08 30.26
C CYS A 10 27.97 -10.31 31.32
N THR A 11 28.38 -9.10 31.07
CA THR A 11 29.08 -8.20 32.01
C THR A 11 28.14 -7.25 32.77
N GLY A 12 26.86 -7.18 32.38
CA GLY A 12 25.89 -6.24 32.95
C GLY A 12 26.09 -4.79 32.51
N CYS A 13 26.64 -4.55 31.32
CA CYS A 13 27.04 -3.23 30.81
C CYS A 13 25.86 -2.30 30.40
N SER A 14 24.63 -2.77 30.39
CA SER A 14 23.40 -2.02 30.11
C SER A 14 23.15 -1.67 28.61
N LEU A 15 24.06 -1.88 27.69
CA LEU A 15 23.89 -1.52 26.27
C LEU A 15 22.64 -2.14 25.61
N CYS A 16 22.31 -3.35 26.01
CA CYS A 16 21.10 -4.03 25.53
C CYS A 16 19.81 -3.44 26.09
N VAL A 17 19.85 -2.74 27.22
CA VAL A 17 18.69 -2.09 27.82
C VAL A 17 18.25 -0.90 26.97
N GLU A 18 19.20 -0.03 26.59
CA GLU A 18 18.95 1.16 25.80
C GLU A 18 18.46 0.81 24.38
N SER A 19 18.90 -0.34 23.87
CA SER A 19 18.52 -0.81 22.53
C SER A 19 17.17 -1.50 22.46
N CYS A 20 16.56 -1.83 23.59
CA CYS A 20 15.29 -2.55 23.61
C CYS A 20 14.11 -1.59 23.40
N PRO A 21 13.44 -1.59 22.22
CA PRO A 21 12.34 -0.68 21.92
C PRO A 21 11.09 -0.94 22.79
N PHE A 22 11.07 -2.09 23.50
CA PHE A 22 9.95 -2.50 24.35
C PHE A 22 10.29 -2.38 25.86
N SER A 23 11.49 -1.89 26.20
CA SER A 23 11.96 -1.74 27.59
C SER A 23 11.86 -3.02 28.44
N LEU A 24 12.01 -4.18 27.81
CA LEU A 24 11.87 -5.50 28.43
C LEU A 24 13.17 -6.04 29.04
N ILE A 25 14.29 -5.34 28.89
CA ILE A 25 15.58 -5.79 29.44
C ILE A 25 15.91 -4.95 30.64
N LYS A 26 16.27 -5.62 31.77
CA LYS A 26 16.70 -4.97 33.00
C LYS A 26 18.03 -5.53 33.42
N ILE A 27 18.86 -4.72 34.10
CA ILE A 27 20.07 -5.16 34.74
C ILE A 27 19.79 -5.34 36.21
N VAL A 28 20.04 -6.54 36.69
CA VAL A 28 19.82 -6.91 38.11
C VAL A 28 21.11 -7.46 38.75
N PRO A 29 21.25 -7.38 40.07
CA PRO A 29 22.29 -8.10 40.80
C PRO A 29 22.20 -9.59 40.50
N ARG A 30 23.35 -10.25 40.29
CA ARG A 30 23.38 -11.69 40.00
C ARG A 30 22.90 -12.55 41.16
N GLU A 31 23.07 -12.05 42.38
CA GLU A 31 22.59 -12.69 43.59
C GLU A 31 21.07 -12.83 43.62
N GLU A 32 20.34 -11.82 43.12
CA GLU A 32 18.87 -11.84 43.09
C GLU A 32 18.30 -12.91 42.16
N VAL A 33 19.06 -13.31 41.16
CA VAL A 33 18.62 -14.31 40.14
C VAL A 33 19.33 -15.66 40.29
N GLY A 34 20.11 -15.82 41.41
CA GLY A 34 20.81 -17.08 41.70
C GLY A 34 21.93 -17.45 40.68
N LYS A 35 22.52 -16.44 40.01
CA LYS A 35 23.55 -16.61 39.00
C LYS A 35 24.87 -15.95 39.34
N PRO A 36 25.58 -16.39 40.43
CA PRO A 36 26.82 -15.78 40.86
C PRO A 36 27.91 -15.91 39.80
N HIS A 37 28.80 -14.91 39.73
CA HIS A 37 29.94 -14.91 38.83
C HIS A 37 31.16 -14.26 39.49
N PRO A 38 32.36 -14.83 39.34
CA PRO A 38 33.56 -14.38 40.10
C PRO A 38 33.96 -12.94 39.73
N LYS A 39 33.69 -12.48 38.51
CA LYS A 39 34.14 -11.19 38.02
C LYS A 39 33.00 -10.14 37.89
N TYR A 40 31.80 -10.55 37.57
CA TYR A 40 30.69 -9.61 37.23
C TYR A 40 29.56 -9.71 38.25
N LYS A 41 29.19 -8.57 38.84
CA LYS A 41 28.17 -8.51 39.92
C LYS A 41 26.74 -8.38 39.35
N LYS A 42 26.57 -7.99 38.10
CA LYS A 42 25.26 -7.72 37.47
C LYS A 42 25.07 -8.57 36.24
N ILE A 43 23.82 -8.80 35.87
CA ILE A 43 23.42 -9.55 34.66
C ILE A 43 22.18 -8.93 34.05
N ALA A 44 22.04 -9.03 32.72
CA ALA A 44 20.80 -8.69 32.03
C ALA A 44 19.75 -9.77 32.26
N VAL A 45 18.51 -9.35 32.48
CA VAL A 45 17.34 -10.23 32.56
C VAL A 45 16.30 -9.71 31.53
N ILE A 46 15.69 -10.63 30.82
CA ILE A 46 14.71 -10.32 29.80
C ILE A 46 13.31 -10.62 30.32
N GLY A 47 12.43 -9.63 30.26
CA GLY A 47 11.05 -9.74 30.74
C GLY A 47 10.18 -10.59 29.80
N GLN A 48 9.05 -11.05 30.32
CA GLN A 48 8.02 -11.74 29.51
C GLN A 48 7.48 -10.84 28.41
N GLY A 49 7.13 -11.45 27.27
CA GLY A 49 6.59 -10.72 26.09
C GLY A 49 7.66 -10.24 25.10
N CYS A 50 8.92 -10.70 25.23
CA CYS A 50 9.94 -10.45 24.22
C CYS A 50 9.50 -11.05 22.87
N ASN A 51 9.44 -10.21 21.83
CA ASN A 51 9.07 -10.61 20.48
C ASN A 51 10.24 -11.06 19.61
N LEU A 52 11.43 -11.27 20.20
CA LEU A 52 12.65 -11.76 19.53
C LEU A 52 13.12 -10.87 18.37
N CYS A 53 12.88 -9.54 18.42
CA CYS A 53 13.21 -8.60 17.34
C CYS A 53 14.72 -8.52 17.03
N GLY A 54 15.59 -8.89 17.98
CA GLY A 54 17.04 -8.93 17.80
C GLY A 54 17.75 -7.60 18.01
N ALA A 55 17.07 -6.49 18.30
CA ALA A 55 17.68 -5.17 18.48
C ALA A 55 18.78 -5.12 19.56
N CYS A 56 18.73 -6.03 20.51
CA CYS A 56 19.73 -6.16 21.58
C CYS A 56 20.98 -6.96 21.18
N LEU A 57 21.00 -7.63 20.04
CA LEU A 57 22.15 -8.46 19.61
C LEU A 57 23.34 -7.62 19.15
N GLU A 58 23.08 -6.66 18.26
CA GLU A 58 24.10 -5.82 17.63
C GLU A 58 24.93 -5.01 18.65
N PRO A 59 24.32 -4.31 19.63
CA PRO A 59 25.05 -3.53 20.62
C PRO A 59 25.76 -4.39 21.67
N CYS A 60 25.50 -5.71 21.72
CA CYS A 60 26.14 -6.59 22.68
C CYS A 60 27.55 -7.01 22.23
N SER A 61 28.56 -6.19 22.51
CA SER A 61 29.95 -6.45 22.17
C SER A 61 30.49 -7.77 22.75
N PHE A 62 29.86 -8.31 23.79
CA PHE A 62 30.25 -9.57 24.45
C PHE A 62 29.53 -10.79 23.84
N GLN A 63 28.63 -10.60 22.89
CA GLN A 63 27.81 -11.67 22.30
C GLN A 63 27.14 -12.55 23.38
N ALA A 64 26.67 -11.90 24.44
CA ALA A 64 26.08 -12.58 25.58
C ALA A 64 24.57 -12.87 25.40
N ILE A 65 23.97 -12.48 24.28
CA ILE A 65 22.55 -12.70 24.02
C ILE A 65 22.43 -13.72 22.88
N LEU A 66 21.74 -14.81 23.17
CA LEU A 66 21.44 -15.85 22.18
C LEU A 66 19.93 -15.86 21.91
N ILE A 67 19.55 -15.75 20.66
CA ILE A 67 18.18 -15.97 20.23
C ILE A 67 18.14 -17.33 19.54
N GLU A 68 17.52 -18.30 20.18
CA GLU A 68 17.21 -19.59 19.58
C GLU A 68 15.92 -19.38 18.74
N ARG A 69 16.12 -19.29 17.46
CA ARG A 69 15.02 -19.41 16.50
C ARG A 69 14.89 -20.91 16.21
N GLU A 70 13.66 -21.43 16.26
CA GLU A 70 13.42 -22.72 15.66
C GLU A 70 14.01 -22.67 14.27
N GLU A 71 14.83 -23.67 13.90
CA GLU A 71 15.25 -23.82 12.51
C GLU A 71 13.97 -23.80 11.69
N GLY A 72 13.78 -22.73 10.92
CA GLY A 72 12.57 -22.54 10.13
C GLY A 72 12.37 -23.76 9.24
N LYS A 73 11.12 -24.06 8.89
CA LYS A 73 10.81 -25.04 7.84
C LYS A 73 11.87 -24.95 6.73
N PRO A 74 12.35 -26.06 6.18
CA PRO A 74 13.37 -26.03 5.12
C PRO A 74 12.96 -24.99 4.08
N ARG A 75 13.88 -24.06 3.79
CA ARG A 75 13.58 -22.94 2.90
C ARG A 75 13.04 -23.50 1.58
N PRO A 76 11.94 -23.00 1.06
CA PRO A 76 11.40 -23.51 -0.19
C PRO A 76 12.44 -23.36 -1.30
N ASP A 77 12.53 -24.34 -2.18
CA ASP A 77 13.36 -24.22 -3.37
C ASP A 77 12.77 -23.11 -4.27
N ILE A 78 13.39 -21.94 -4.20
CA ILE A 78 12.95 -20.75 -4.94
C ILE A 78 13.28 -20.83 -6.43
N SER A 79 14.08 -21.80 -6.89
CA SER A 79 14.45 -21.99 -8.30
C SER A 79 13.27 -22.39 -9.19
N GLN A 80 12.25 -22.99 -8.59
CA GLN A 80 11.03 -23.42 -9.29
C GLN A 80 10.08 -22.26 -9.63
N TYR A 81 10.25 -21.09 -8.99
CA TYR A 81 9.37 -19.95 -9.15
C TYR A 81 9.76 -19.13 -10.37
N LYS A 82 8.81 -18.89 -11.29
CA LYS A 82 9.03 -18.17 -12.55
C LYS A 82 7.80 -17.34 -12.93
N GLY A 83 8.03 -16.21 -13.59
CA GLY A 83 6.99 -15.33 -14.09
C GLY A 83 6.68 -14.17 -13.17
N VAL A 84 6.28 -13.07 -13.80
CA VAL A 84 5.79 -11.87 -13.13
C VAL A 84 4.28 -11.83 -13.28
N TRP A 85 3.59 -11.78 -12.16
CA TRP A 85 2.13 -11.78 -12.12
C TRP A 85 1.56 -10.45 -11.68
N VAL A 86 0.47 -10.05 -12.30
CA VAL A 86 -0.36 -8.90 -11.94
C VAL A 86 -1.74 -9.41 -11.55
N PHE A 87 -2.19 -9.08 -10.34
CA PHE A 87 -3.58 -9.29 -9.99
C PHE A 87 -4.43 -8.23 -10.70
N ALA A 88 -5.33 -8.68 -11.58
CA ALA A 88 -6.20 -7.84 -12.37
C ALA A 88 -7.45 -7.45 -11.55
N GLU A 89 -7.32 -6.39 -10.74
CA GLU A 89 -8.45 -5.84 -10.00
C GLU A 89 -9.53 -5.36 -10.96
N GLN A 90 -10.75 -5.83 -10.76
CA GLN A 90 -11.91 -5.46 -11.56
C GLN A 90 -13.11 -5.08 -10.68
N LYS A 91 -14.01 -4.28 -11.23
CA LYS A 91 -15.30 -3.98 -10.65
C LYS A 91 -16.37 -4.11 -11.71
N LYS A 92 -17.33 -5.03 -11.53
CA LYS A 92 -18.41 -5.31 -12.49
C LYS A 92 -17.92 -5.63 -13.90
N GLY A 93 -16.76 -6.29 -14.04
CA GLY A 93 -16.15 -6.63 -15.31
C GLY A 93 -15.24 -5.56 -15.90
N GLU A 94 -15.17 -4.37 -15.31
CA GLU A 94 -14.27 -3.29 -15.74
C GLU A 94 -12.94 -3.36 -14.99
N ILE A 95 -11.85 -3.43 -15.74
CA ILE A 95 -10.48 -3.43 -15.18
C ILE A 95 -10.18 -2.05 -14.58
N GLN A 96 -9.65 -2.05 -13.37
CA GLN A 96 -9.30 -0.80 -12.68
C GLN A 96 -8.00 -0.19 -13.24
N GLY A 97 -7.93 1.14 -13.24
CA GLY A 97 -6.82 1.88 -13.87
C GLY A 97 -5.43 1.50 -13.38
N VAL A 98 -5.28 1.12 -12.11
CA VAL A 98 -4.02 0.66 -11.51
C VAL A 98 -3.46 -0.60 -12.18
N VAL A 99 -4.33 -1.47 -12.71
CA VAL A 99 -3.90 -2.71 -13.37
C VAL A 99 -3.08 -2.40 -14.62
N TYR A 100 -3.47 -1.39 -15.38
CA TYR A 100 -2.71 -0.97 -16.57
C TYR A 100 -1.33 -0.40 -16.21
N GLU A 101 -1.20 0.25 -15.05
CA GLU A 101 0.10 0.69 -14.53
C GLU A 101 0.96 -0.51 -14.12
N LEU A 102 0.36 -1.48 -13.43
CA LEU A 102 1.03 -2.73 -13.05
C LEU A 102 1.47 -3.55 -14.26
N LEU A 103 0.68 -3.57 -15.33
CA LEU A 103 1.07 -4.21 -16.60
C LEU A 103 2.27 -3.51 -17.23
N GLY A 104 2.28 -2.16 -17.25
CA GLY A 104 3.41 -1.39 -17.76
C GLY A 104 4.72 -1.64 -17.01
N GLU A 105 4.67 -1.66 -15.68
CA GLU A 105 5.84 -1.92 -14.85
C GLU A 105 6.20 -3.42 -14.83
N GLY A 106 5.18 -4.29 -14.71
CA GLY A 106 5.36 -5.74 -14.76
C GLY A 106 6.02 -6.23 -16.05
N ARG A 107 5.73 -5.59 -17.20
CA ARG A 107 6.39 -5.89 -18.48
C ARG A 107 7.88 -5.62 -18.41
N LYS A 108 8.30 -4.47 -17.88
CA LYS A 108 9.72 -4.15 -17.72
C LYS A 108 10.44 -5.17 -16.82
N LEU A 109 9.81 -5.54 -15.70
CA LEU A 109 10.37 -6.54 -14.78
C LEU A 109 10.46 -7.93 -15.42
N ALA A 110 9.43 -8.34 -16.18
CA ALA A 110 9.38 -9.60 -16.88
C ALA A 110 10.44 -9.67 -17.98
N ASP A 111 10.63 -8.60 -18.75
CA ASP A 111 11.66 -8.50 -19.79
C ASP A 111 13.08 -8.58 -19.21
N GLN A 112 13.34 -7.90 -18.09
CA GLN A 112 14.63 -7.95 -17.39
C GLN A 112 14.95 -9.37 -16.88
N LEU A 113 13.92 -10.12 -16.47
CA LEU A 113 14.07 -11.51 -16.01
C LEU A 113 14.05 -12.55 -17.14
N GLY A 114 13.72 -12.15 -18.37
CA GLY A 114 13.47 -13.07 -19.48
C GLY A 114 12.28 -14.01 -19.23
N GLN A 115 11.21 -13.49 -18.56
CA GLN A 115 10.06 -14.26 -18.13
C GLN A 115 8.75 -13.72 -18.72
N LYS A 116 7.67 -14.51 -18.61
CA LYS A 116 6.33 -14.10 -19.04
C LYS A 116 5.70 -13.18 -18.02
N LEU A 117 4.95 -12.18 -18.53
CA LEU A 117 4.02 -11.38 -17.75
C LEU A 117 2.64 -12.05 -17.78
N SER A 118 2.10 -12.41 -16.63
CA SER A 118 0.78 -13.02 -16.54
C SER A 118 -0.17 -12.17 -15.70
N CYS A 119 -1.47 -12.24 -16.00
CA CYS A 119 -2.51 -11.65 -15.17
C CYS A 119 -3.33 -12.74 -14.49
N VAL A 120 -3.78 -12.46 -13.27
CA VAL A 120 -4.82 -13.27 -12.60
C VAL A 120 -6.10 -12.44 -12.54
N LEU A 121 -7.13 -12.92 -13.22
CA LEU A 121 -8.43 -12.27 -13.34
C LEU A 121 -9.50 -13.15 -12.69
N LEU A 122 -10.08 -12.66 -11.60
CA LEU A 122 -11.14 -13.34 -10.86
C LEU A 122 -12.48 -12.64 -11.07
N GLY A 123 -13.54 -13.40 -11.35
CA GLY A 123 -14.86 -12.80 -11.53
C GLY A 123 -15.90 -13.75 -12.09
N GLU A 124 -16.89 -13.18 -12.74
CA GLU A 124 -17.94 -13.91 -13.46
C GLU A 124 -18.09 -13.30 -14.86
N ARG A 125 -17.96 -14.11 -15.92
CA ARG A 125 -18.07 -13.71 -17.33
C ARG A 125 -17.06 -12.64 -17.74
N MET A 126 -15.76 -12.95 -17.62
CA MET A 126 -14.64 -12.00 -17.76
C MET A 126 -13.98 -12.00 -19.15
N ASP A 127 -14.57 -12.59 -20.19
CA ASP A 127 -13.93 -12.75 -21.51
C ASP A 127 -13.49 -11.42 -22.15
N GLY A 128 -14.28 -10.36 -22.02
CA GLY A 128 -13.92 -9.03 -22.51
C GLY A 128 -12.71 -8.45 -21.76
N ALA A 129 -12.70 -8.60 -20.45
CA ALA A 129 -11.61 -8.14 -19.58
C ALA A 129 -10.30 -8.89 -19.86
N ALA A 130 -10.35 -10.21 -20.10
CA ALA A 130 -9.18 -11.01 -20.44
C ALA A 130 -8.52 -10.54 -21.75
N LYS A 131 -9.32 -10.26 -22.79
CA LYS A 131 -8.83 -9.70 -24.06
C LYS A 131 -8.18 -8.33 -23.88
N GLU A 132 -8.77 -7.50 -23.04
CA GLU A 132 -8.23 -6.17 -22.72
C GLU A 132 -6.87 -6.26 -22.02
N LEU A 133 -6.69 -7.20 -21.09
CA LEU A 133 -5.41 -7.43 -20.41
C LEU A 133 -4.33 -7.90 -21.39
N ILE A 134 -4.67 -8.78 -22.36
CA ILE A 134 -3.75 -9.19 -23.40
C ILE A 134 -3.36 -8.00 -24.27
N ALA A 135 -4.33 -7.20 -24.73
CA ALA A 135 -4.05 -6.00 -25.51
C ALA A 135 -3.15 -4.99 -24.79
N HIS A 136 -3.06 -5.05 -23.46
CA HIS A 136 -2.14 -4.23 -22.68
C HIS A 136 -0.86 -4.97 -22.26
N GLY A 137 -0.49 -6.04 -22.97
CA GLY A 137 0.83 -6.66 -22.89
C GLY A 137 0.93 -7.87 -21.96
N ALA A 138 -0.19 -8.45 -21.49
CA ALA A 138 -0.13 -9.72 -20.80
C ALA A 138 0.13 -10.88 -21.77
N ASP A 139 1.16 -11.69 -21.52
CA ASP A 139 1.46 -12.90 -22.30
C ASP A 139 0.49 -14.04 -21.95
N ARG A 140 -0.09 -13.99 -20.74
CA ARG A 140 -1.01 -15.00 -20.25
C ARG A 140 -2.03 -14.38 -19.28
N VAL A 141 -3.27 -14.84 -19.34
CA VAL A 141 -4.32 -14.47 -18.39
C VAL A 141 -4.92 -15.73 -17.78
N TYR A 142 -4.76 -15.90 -16.48
CA TYR A 142 -5.49 -16.91 -15.71
C TYR A 142 -6.88 -16.33 -15.37
N GLN A 143 -7.87 -16.74 -16.12
CA GLN A 143 -9.26 -16.31 -15.97
C GLN A 143 -10.00 -17.34 -15.11
N ILE A 144 -10.23 -17.01 -13.84
CA ILE A 144 -10.90 -17.90 -12.89
C ILE A 144 -12.33 -17.40 -12.68
N GLU A 145 -13.30 -18.21 -13.04
CA GLU A 145 -14.71 -17.82 -13.06
C GLU A 145 -15.56 -18.60 -12.05
N GLY A 146 -16.54 -17.90 -11.50
CA GLY A 146 -17.58 -18.44 -10.66
C GLY A 146 -18.50 -17.38 -10.09
N SER A 147 -19.73 -17.72 -9.81
CA SER A 147 -20.75 -16.83 -9.26
C SER A 147 -20.34 -16.19 -7.93
N ILE A 148 -19.61 -16.94 -7.10
CA ILE A 148 -19.04 -16.48 -5.82
C ILE A 148 -17.98 -15.38 -5.99
N LEU A 149 -17.35 -15.30 -7.16
CA LEU A 149 -16.32 -14.31 -7.50
C LEU A 149 -16.88 -13.07 -8.18
N ARG A 150 -18.20 -12.98 -8.42
CA ARG A 150 -18.85 -11.82 -9.07
C ARG A 150 -18.47 -10.50 -8.40
N ASN A 151 -18.53 -10.48 -7.07
CA ASN A 151 -18.12 -9.34 -6.26
C ASN A 151 -16.93 -9.74 -5.39
N PHE A 152 -16.05 -8.78 -5.13
CA PHE A 152 -14.92 -9.03 -4.25
C PHE A 152 -15.39 -9.44 -2.85
N GLN A 153 -14.84 -10.54 -2.37
CA GLN A 153 -14.92 -11.01 -0.98
C GLN A 153 -13.55 -11.55 -0.58
N ASP A 154 -13.05 -11.16 0.58
CA ASP A 154 -11.68 -11.48 1.00
C ASP A 154 -11.38 -12.97 0.99
N ASP A 155 -12.26 -13.80 1.58
CA ASP A 155 -11.97 -15.21 1.79
C ASP A 155 -11.89 -16.00 0.47
N PRO A 156 -12.91 -16.02 -0.42
CA PRO A 156 -12.84 -16.80 -1.65
C PRO A 156 -11.76 -16.29 -2.62
N TYR A 157 -11.52 -14.98 -2.68
CA TYR A 157 -10.44 -14.45 -3.49
C TYR A 157 -9.06 -14.88 -2.96
N THR A 158 -8.89 -14.91 -1.62
CA THR A 158 -7.65 -15.38 -0.99
C THR A 158 -7.43 -16.86 -1.27
N ASP A 159 -8.46 -17.70 -1.11
CA ASP A 159 -8.37 -19.14 -1.36
C ASP A 159 -7.94 -19.40 -2.81
N VAL A 160 -8.65 -18.81 -3.77
CA VAL A 160 -8.41 -19.03 -5.20
C VAL A 160 -7.01 -18.56 -5.62
N LEU A 161 -6.59 -17.35 -5.19
CA LEU A 161 -5.27 -16.84 -5.58
C LEU A 161 -4.14 -17.63 -4.91
N THR A 162 -4.31 -18.03 -3.65
CA THR A 162 -3.29 -18.83 -2.95
C THR A 162 -3.11 -20.18 -3.63
N ASP A 163 -4.18 -20.91 -3.90
CA ASP A 163 -4.15 -22.20 -4.59
C ASP A 163 -3.47 -22.09 -5.97
N LEU A 164 -3.79 -21.04 -6.71
CA LEU A 164 -3.20 -20.81 -8.03
C LEU A 164 -1.69 -20.49 -7.93
N ILE A 165 -1.27 -19.68 -6.96
CA ILE A 165 0.15 -19.37 -6.72
C ILE A 165 0.93 -20.62 -6.30
N GLU A 166 0.38 -21.47 -5.46
CA GLU A 166 1.02 -22.71 -5.04
C GLU A 166 1.21 -23.69 -6.21
N LYS A 167 0.22 -23.75 -7.12
CA LYS A 167 0.24 -24.58 -8.32
C LYS A 167 1.26 -24.08 -9.35
N GLU A 168 1.21 -22.79 -9.69
CA GLU A 168 1.93 -22.21 -10.83
C GLU A 168 3.28 -21.58 -10.45
N LYS A 169 3.51 -21.29 -9.17
CA LYS A 169 4.76 -20.79 -8.59
C LYS A 169 5.33 -19.53 -9.27
N PRO A 170 4.60 -18.40 -9.28
CA PRO A 170 5.14 -17.14 -9.81
C PRO A 170 6.30 -16.62 -8.96
N GLU A 171 7.29 -15.98 -9.59
CA GLU A 171 8.43 -15.38 -8.89
C GLU A 171 8.06 -14.03 -8.22
N ILE A 172 7.23 -13.25 -8.91
CA ILE A 172 6.78 -11.93 -8.45
C ILE A 172 5.27 -11.85 -8.59
N VAL A 173 4.58 -11.26 -7.60
CA VAL A 173 3.15 -10.93 -7.66
C VAL A 173 2.95 -9.47 -7.30
N LEU A 174 2.39 -8.71 -8.24
CA LEU A 174 2.08 -7.30 -8.10
C LEU A 174 0.57 -7.08 -7.96
N MET A 175 0.18 -6.23 -7.03
CA MET A 175 -1.22 -5.87 -6.76
C MET A 175 -1.34 -4.36 -6.59
N GLY A 176 -2.50 -3.78 -6.86
CA GLY A 176 -2.74 -2.37 -6.59
C GLY A 176 -2.83 -2.08 -5.09
N ALA A 177 -2.28 -0.97 -4.61
CA ALA A 177 -2.46 -0.51 -3.22
C ALA A 177 -3.83 0.17 -3.02
N THR A 178 -4.87 -0.39 -3.59
CA THR A 178 -6.27 -0.03 -3.42
C THR A 178 -6.84 -0.57 -2.10
N ALA A 179 -8.08 -0.26 -1.77
CA ALA A 179 -8.74 -0.86 -0.61
C ALA A 179 -8.82 -2.39 -0.72
N ILE A 180 -9.14 -2.90 -1.92
CA ILE A 180 -9.17 -4.34 -2.22
C ILE A 180 -7.77 -4.94 -2.11
N GLY A 181 -6.80 -4.39 -2.84
CA GLY A 181 -5.46 -4.94 -2.87
C GLY A 181 -4.77 -4.95 -1.52
N ARG A 182 -4.95 -3.90 -0.69
CA ARG A 182 -4.39 -3.85 0.67
C ARG A 182 -4.98 -4.90 1.61
N SER A 183 -6.30 -5.11 1.55
CA SER A 183 -6.96 -6.14 2.36
C SER A 183 -6.53 -7.54 1.95
N PHE A 184 -6.49 -7.80 0.67
CA PHE A 184 -6.36 -9.11 0.07
C PHE A 184 -4.89 -9.58 -0.01
N ALA A 185 -3.95 -8.71 -0.46
CA ALA A 185 -2.55 -9.08 -0.61
C ALA A 185 -1.90 -9.56 0.69
N SER A 186 -2.24 -8.92 1.82
CA SER A 186 -1.71 -9.31 3.13
C SER A 186 -2.18 -10.69 3.58
N ARG A 187 -3.42 -11.08 3.25
CA ARG A 187 -3.96 -12.40 3.53
C ARG A 187 -3.27 -13.49 2.69
N VAL A 188 -3.09 -13.22 1.40
CA VAL A 188 -2.37 -14.13 0.49
C VAL A 188 -0.92 -14.32 0.94
N ALA A 189 -0.21 -13.22 1.24
CA ALA A 189 1.17 -13.28 1.72
C ALA A 189 1.30 -14.07 3.02
N ALA A 190 0.38 -13.88 3.96
CA ALA A 190 0.37 -14.59 5.23
C ALA A 190 0.15 -16.11 5.03
N ARG A 191 -0.76 -16.51 4.14
CA ARG A 191 -1.00 -17.94 3.84
C ARG A 191 0.19 -18.61 3.16
N LEU A 192 0.85 -17.90 2.26
CA LEU A 192 2.05 -18.37 1.55
C LEU A 192 3.33 -18.28 2.39
N GLU A 193 3.23 -17.77 3.62
CA GLU A 193 4.37 -17.51 4.50
C GLU A 193 5.48 -16.71 3.81
N THR A 194 5.08 -15.71 2.97
CA THR A 194 6.01 -14.87 2.21
C THR A 194 5.96 -13.40 2.61
N GLY A 195 6.97 -12.64 2.19
CA GLY A 195 7.05 -11.21 2.43
C GLY A 195 6.16 -10.40 1.49
N LEU A 196 5.55 -9.33 2.04
CA LEU A 196 4.79 -8.35 1.28
C LEU A 196 5.29 -6.94 1.62
N THR A 197 5.67 -6.17 0.60
CA THR A 197 5.91 -4.74 0.76
C THR A 197 4.69 -3.95 0.31
N ALA A 198 4.13 -3.17 1.22
CA ALA A 198 2.91 -2.42 0.95
C ALA A 198 3.22 -1.00 0.46
N ASP A 199 2.40 -0.51 -0.50
CA ASP A 199 2.37 0.88 -0.94
C ASP A 199 3.66 1.35 -1.62
N CYS A 200 4.24 0.47 -2.47
CA CYS A 200 5.46 0.75 -3.22
C CYS A 200 5.24 1.88 -4.23
N THR A 201 6.30 2.67 -4.41
CA THR A 201 6.36 3.78 -5.38
C THR A 201 7.44 3.56 -6.44
N GLU A 202 8.33 2.59 -6.22
CA GLU A 202 9.37 2.21 -7.18
C GLU A 202 9.63 0.72 -7.08
N LEU A 203 9.88 0.07 -8.22
CA LEU A 203 10.24 -1.33 -8.35
C LEU A 203 11.45 -1.47 -9.27
N ALA A 204 12.41 -2.29 -8.87
CA ALA A 204 13.57 -2.64 -9.69
C ALA A 204 14.00 -4.09 -9.40
N ILE A 205 14.89 -4.65 -10.22
CA ILE A 205 15.42 -6.01 -10.01
C ILE A 205 16.93 -5.96 -9.83
N ASP A 206 17.41 -6.55 -8.74
CA ASP A 206 18.80 -6.99 -8.64
C ASP A 206 18.95 -8.31 -9.41
N LEU A 207 19.43 -8.22 -10.65
CA LEU A 207 19.57 -9.39 -11.54
C LEU A 207 20.56 -10.42 -11.00
N LYS A 208 21.58 -10.02 -10.25
CA LYS A 208 22.58 -10.95 -9.69
C LYS A 208 21.97 -11.83 -8.61
N LYS A 209 21.12 -11.26 -7.79
CA LYS A 209 20.46 -11.95 -6.68
C LYS A 209 19.05 -12.44 -7.02
N ARG A 210 18.50 -12.08 -8.18
CA ARG A 210 17.09 -12.29 -8.58
C ARG A 210 16.13 -11.81 -7.49
N GLN A 211 16.35 -10.57 -7.03
CA GLN A 211 15.55 -9.96 -5.97
C GLN A 211 14.82 -8.74 -6.49
N LEU A 212 13.54 -8.68 -6.19
CA LEU A 212 12.72 -7.49 -6.40
C LEU A 212 13.09 -6.46 -5.32
N LEU A 213 13.58 -5.31 -5.74
CA LEU A 213 13.82 -4.13 -4.92
C LEU A 213 12.52 -3.34 -4.84
N GLN A 214 11.94 -3.28 -3.67
CA GLN A 214 10.60 -2.74 -3.42
C GLN A 214 10.73 -1.47 -2.60
N THR A 215 10.69 -0.31 -3.25
CA THR A 215 10.91 0.98 -2.59
C THR A 215 9.58 1.63 -2.24
N ARG A 216 9.47 2.07 -0.99
CA ARG A 216 8.29 2.76 -0.47
C ARG A 216 8.67 3.93 0.44
N PRO A 217 7.84 4.99 0.49
CA PRO A 217 8.01 6.02 1.50
C PRO A 217 7.68 5.47 2.90
N ALA A 218 8.51 5.82 3.86
CA ALA A 218 8.37 5.50 5.28
C ALA A 218 8.39 6.78 6.12
N PHE A 219 7.93 6.69 7.37
CA PHE A 219 7.93 7.79 8.34
C PHE A 219 7.36 9.10 7.77
N GLY A 220 6.14 9.03 7.20
CA GLY A 220 5.46 10.20 6.63
C GLY A 220 6.04 10.71 5.31
N GLY A 221 6.86 9.91 4.63
CA GLY A 221 7.45 10.25 3.33
C GLY A 221 8.86 10.84 3.41
N ASN A 222 9.41 11.01 4.61
CA ASN A 222 10.75 11.60 4.79
C ASN A 222 11.90 10.64 4.45
N ILE A 223 11.63 9.34 4.42
CA ILE A 223 12.62 8.30 4.13
C ILE A 223 12.05 7.37 3.07
N MET A 224 12.87 7.02 2.08
CA MET A 224 12.58 5.97 1.12
C MET A 224 13.23 4.67 1.59
N ALA A 225 12.43 3.65 1.87
CA ALA A 225 12.90 2.34 2.30
C ALA A 225 12.80 1.35 1.16
N THR A 226 13.94 0.72 0.79
CA THR A 226 13.98 -0.37 -0.18
C THR A 226 14.01 -1.70 0.56
N ILE A 227 13.03 -2.54 0.30
CA ILE A 227 12.78 -3.81 0.99
C ILE A 227 12.96 -4.95 -0.02
N THR A 228 13.50 -6.07 0.44
CA THR A 228 13.68 -7.29 -0.36
C THR A 228 13.11 -8.50 0.35
N THR A 229 12.76 -9.54 -0.42
CA THR A 229 12.30 -10.83 0.09
C THR A 229 13.24 -11.94 -0.40
N PRO A 230 14.42 -12.10 0.23
CA PRO A 230 15.47 -12.95 -0.31
C PRO A 230 15.21 -14.46 -0.17
N HIS A 231 14.37 -14.87 0.78
CA HIS A 231 14.26 -16.27 1.21
C HIS A 231 12.94 -16.94 0.92
N SER A 232 11.93 -16.21 0.46
CA SER A 232 10.61 -16.74 0.14
C SER A 232 10.11 -16.26 -1.23
N ARG A 233 9.15 -16.95 -1.78
CA ARG A 233 8.47 -16.64 -3.04
C ARG A 233 6.96 -16.91 -2.89
N PRO A 234 6.14 -16.19 -3.67
CA PRO A 234 6.51 -15.07 -4.54
C PRO A 234 7.02 -13.86 -3.78
N GLN A 235 7.75 -12.97 -4.45
CA GLN A 235 8.06 -11.63 -3.93
C GLN A 235 6.83 -10.76 -4.19
N MET A 236 6.15 -10.34 -3.13
CA MET A 236 4.86 -9.64 -3.27
C MET A 236 4.98 -8.15 -2.97
N ALA A 237 4.35 -7.35 -3.80
CA ALA A 237 4.24 -5.91 -3.60
C ALA A 237 2.82 -5.40 -3.87
N THR A 238 2.32 -4.51 -3.01
CA THR A 238 1.24 -3.62 -3.43
C THR A 238 1.81 -2.29 -3.89
N VAL A 239 1.32 -1.78 -5.00
CA VAL A 239 1.84 -0.61 -5.70
C VAL A 239 0.82 0.52 -5.63
N ARG A 240 1.28 1.70 -5.24
CA ARG A 240 0.46 2.90 -5.20
C ARG A 240 -0.01 3.24 -6.62
N HIS A 241 -1.28 3.59 -6.77
CA HIS A 241 -1.84 4.03 -8.06
C HIS A 241 -1.27 5.40 -8.47
N LYS A 242 -1.26 5.66 -9.78
CA LYS A 242 -0.72 6.87 -10.43
C LYS A 242 0.78 7.11 -10.19
N VAL A 243 1.54 6.05 -9.97
CA VAL A 243 3.00 6.09 -9.81
C VAL A 243 3.72 5.63 -11.07
N PHE A 244 3.17 4.62 -11.72
CA PHE A 244 3.74 4.08 -12.95
C PHE A 244 2.95 4.49 -14.19
N LYS A 245 3.63 4.51 -15.33
CA LYS A 245 2.96 4.74 -16.62
C LYS A 245 2.10 3.52 -16.98
N LYS A 246 0.88 3.77 -17.42
CA LYS A 246 -0.01 2.72 -17.92
C LYS A 246 0.60 2.04 -19.14
N ALA A 247 0.42 0.74 -19.24
CA ALA A 247 0.73 -0.01 -20.46
C ALA A 247 -0.04 0.58 -21.66
N ILE A 248 0.64 0.72 -22.77
CA ILE A 248 0.02 1.19 -24.01
C ILE A 248 -0.71 0.01 -24.65
N ARG A 249 -1.94 0.23 -25.07
CA ARG A 249 -2.74 -0.77 -25.79
C ARG A 249 -2.07 -1.15 -27.10
N GLN A 250 -1.96 -2.45 -27.34
CA GLN A 250 -1.37 -3.06 -28.55
C GLN A 250 -2.34 -4.11 -29.07
N ASP A 251 -3.17 -3.75 -30.06
CA ASP A 251 -4.22 -4.65 -30.55
C ASP A 251 -3.69 -5.91 -31.25
N ASN A 252 -2.43 -5.91 -31.65
CA ASN A 252 -1.76 -7.07 -32.28
C ASN A 252 -1.00 -7.97 -31.30
N HIS A 253 -0.98 -7.63 -29.99
CA HIS A 253 -0.31 -8.46 -29.01
C HIS A 253 -1.05 -9.80 -28.84
N GLN A 254 -0.29 -10.90 -28.86
CA GLN A 254 -0.82 -12.26 -28.73
C GLN A 254 -0.58 -12.76 -27.31
N GLY A 255 -1.60 -13.32 -26.69
CA GLY A 255 -1.53 -13.89 -25.36
C GLY A 255 -2.45 -15.11 -25.21
N GLU A 256 -2.18 -15.90 -24.18
CA GLU A 256 -2.92 -17.11 -23.86
C GLU A 256 -3.95 -16.83 -22.75
N VAL A 257 -5.17 -17.33 -22.89
CA VAL A 257 -6.17 -17.30 -21.80
C VAL A 257 -6.35 -18.71 -21.27
N ILE A 258 -6.00 -18.92 -20.00
CA ILE A 258 -6.24 -20.17 -19.27
C ILE A 258 -7.50 -19.98 -18.43
N LYS A 259 -8.57 -20.68 -18.79
CA LYS A 259 -9.84 -20.63 -18.09
C LYS A 259 -9.95 -21.76 -17.07
N GLU A 260 -10.28 -21.38 -15.85
CA GLU A 260 -10.63 -22.32 -14.78
C GLU A 260 -11.96 -21.91 -14.14
N SER A 261 -12.72 -22.87 -13.62
CA SER A 261 -13.95 -22.63 -12.87
C SER A 261 -13.74 -22.99 -11.41
N VAL A 262 -14.34 -22.21 -10.53
CA VAL A 262 -14.44 -22.54 -9.09
C VAL A 262 -15.80 -23.14 -8.72
N GLU A 263 -16.67 -23.38 -9.67
CA GLU A 263 -17.96 -24.02 -9.43
C GLU A 263 -17.75 -25.42 -8.82
N GLY A 264 -18.41 -25.68 -7.69
CA GLY A 264 -18.26 -26.93 -6.93
C GLY A 264 -17.03 -26.98 -6.00
N LYS A 265 -16.13 -26.00 -6.00
CA LYS A 265 -15.06 -25.91 -4.99
C LYS A 265 -15.61 -25.43 -3.65
N ASN A 266 -15.13 -26.04 -2.57
CA ASN A 266 -15.47 -25.60 -1.21
C ASN A 266 -14.59 -24.44 -0.80
N LEU A 267 -15.00 -23.22 -1.15
CA LEU A 267 -14.30 -22.00 -0.79
C LEU A 267 -14.75 -21.47 0.57
N SER A 268 -13.84 -20.89 1.33
CA SER A 268 -14.13 -20.32 2.65
C SER A 268 -15.09 -19.13 2.52
N LEU A 269 -16.15 -19.12 3.32
CA LEU A 269 -17.13 -18.04 3.39
C LEU A 269 -17.47 -17.75 4.86
N ARG A 270 -16.72 -16.86 5.49
CA ARG A 270 -17.01 -16.38 6.85
C ARG A 270 -17.97 -15.20 6.86
N THR A 271 -18.11 -14.54 5.72
CA THR A 271 -18.97 -13.37 5.55
C THR A 271 -19.85 -13.55 4.31
N LYS A 272 -21.02 -12.91 4.30
CA LYS A 272 -21.94 -12.90 3.16
C LYS A 272 -22.18 -11.45 2.75
N LEU A 273 -21.91 -11.12 1.48
CA LEU A 273 -22.28 -9.84 0.92
C LEU A 273 -23.81 -9.78 0.81
N LEU A 274 -24.45 -8.88 1.57
CA LEU A 274 -25.89 -8.68 1.56
C LEU A 274 -26.33 -7.68 0.50
N ASN A 275 -25.61 -6.55 0.40
CA ASN A 275 -25.92 -5.48 -0.53
C ASN A 275 -24.67 -4.66 -0.84
N MET A 276 -24.64 -4.04 -2.01
CA MET A 276 -23.61 -3.08 -2.44
C MET A 276 -24.32 -1.79 -2.85
N VAL A 277 -24.05 -0.72 -2.11
CA VAL A 277 -24.58 0.62 -2.42
C VAL A 277 -23.46 1.44 -3.05
N GLU A 278 -23.67 1.91 -4.26
CA GLU A 278 -22.75 2.83 -4.94
C GLU A 278 -23.21 4.26 -4.73
N ASP A 279 -22.29 5.11 -4.33
CA ASP A 279 -22.52 6.55 -4.27
C ASP A 279 -22.42 7.12 -5.69
N MET A 280 -23.59 7.44 -6.27
CA MET A 280 -23.71 7.99 -7.62
C MET A 280 -23.62 9.53 -7.65
N THR A 281 -23.36 10.17 -6.51
CA THR A 281 -23.37 11.64 -6.40
C THR A 281 -22.13 12.30 -7.00
N GLN A 282 -21.05 11.52 -7.25
CA GLN A 282 -19.81 12.02 -7.82
C GLN A 282 -19.76 11.84 -9.35
N THR A 283 -19.64 12.96 -10.06
CA THR A 283 -19.40 12.97 -11.52
C THR A 283 -18.01 12.41 -11.88
N VAL A 284 -17.02 12.62 -11.00
CA VAL A 284 -15.65 12.11 -11.16
C VAL A 284 -15.24 11.38 -9.87
N LYS A 285 -14.79 10.13 -9.98
CA LYS A 285 -14.32 9.35 -8.83
C LYS A 285 -13.06 9.99 -8.25
N LEU A 286 -13.08 10.29 -6.96
CA LEU A 286 -11.98 10.97 -6.26
C LEU A 286 -10.62 10.29 -6.45
N ALA A 287 -10.57 8.96 -6.44
CA ALA A 287 -9.34 8.20 -6.60
C ALA A 287 -8.74 8.28 -8.02
N ASP A 288 -9.59 8.49 -9.03
CA ASP A 288 -9.19 8.48 -10.45
C ASP A 288 -9.00 9.90 -11.00
N ALA A 289 -9.37 10.94 -10.24
CA ALA A 289 -9.32 12.33 -10.67
C ALA A 289 -7.88 12.80 -10.92
N ASP A 290 -7.68 13.54 -12.02
CA ASP A 290 -6.40 14.22 -12.30
C ASP A 290 -6.28 15.54 -11.55
N ILE A 291 -7.42 16.16 -11.21
CA ILE A 291 -7.48 17.40 -10.44
C ILE A 291 -8.45 17.19 -9.28
N ILE A 292 -8.02 17.58 -8.08
CA ILE A 292 -8.86 17.52 -6.88
C ILE A 292 -8.85 18.90 -6.23
N VAL A 293 -10.04 19.43 -5.97
CA VAL A 293 -10.22 20.62 -5.13
C VAL A 293 -10.82 20.19 -3.81
N SER A 294 -10.11 20.43 -2.72
CA SER A 294 -10.47 19.91 -1.40
C SER A 294 -10.76 21.03 -0.41
N GLY A 295 -11.89 20.93 0.28
CA GLY A 295 -12.32 21.86 1.30
C GLY A 295 -12.00 21.38 2.71
N GLY A 296 -11.52 22.29 3.55
CA GLY A 296 -11.25 22.04 4.96
C GLY A 296 -12.20 22.79 5.90
N ARG A 297 -11.90 22.67 7.19
CA ARG A 297 -12.65 23.37 8.26
C ARG A 297 -12.64 24.89 8.12
N GLY A 298 -11.67 25.43 7.37
CA GLY A 298 -11.59 26.86 7.05
C GLY A 298 -12.78 27.41 6.24
N LEU A 299 -13.60 26.52 5.63
CA LEU A 299 -14.85 26.90 4.96
C LEU A 299 -15.95 27.36 5.95
N GLY A 300 -15.88 26.97 7.22
CA GLY A 300 -16.82 27.42 8.25
C GLY A 300 -18.20 26.75 8.25
N GLY A 301 -18.66 26.18 7.12
CA GLY A 301 -19.95 25.52 7.03
C GLY A 301 -20.16 24.75 5.73
N PRO A 302 -21.18 23.85 5.68
CA PRO A 302 -21.49 23.05 4.49
C PRO A 302 -21.95 23.90 3.31
N GLU A 303 -22.65 25.01 3.58
CA GLU A 303 -23.13 25.94 2.57
C GLU A 303 -22.02 26.55 1.73
N ASN A 304 -20.81 26.63 2.26
CA ASN A 304 -19.67 27.22 1.57
C ASN A 304 -18.91 26.22 0.64
N PHE A 305 -19.31 24.93 0.65
CA PHE A 305 -18.70 23.97 -0.27
C PHE A 305 -19.00 24.27 -1.73
N HIS A 306 -20.04 25.04 -2.04
CA HIS A 306 -20.38 25.43 -3.42
C HIS A 306 -19.22 26.13 -4.15
N ILE A 307 -18.36 26.88 -3.46
CA ILE A 307 -17.20 27.53 -4.08
C ILE A 307 -16.12 26.51 -4.49
N ILE A 308 -15.98 25.44 -3.70
CA ILE A 308 -15.07 24.32 -4.00
C ILE A 308 -15.59 23.51 -5.19
N GLU A 309 -16.90 23.23 -5.19
CA GLU A 309 -17.57 22.50 -6.28
C GLU A 309 -17.50 23.27 -7.60
N GLU A 310 -17.68 24.60 -7.55
CA GLU A 310 -17.59 25.44 -8.74
C GLU A 310 -16.17 25.45 -9.32
N LEU A 311 -15.14 25.56 -8.48
CA LEU A 311 -13.74 25.49 -8.93
C LEU A 311 -13.42 24.11 -9.48
N ALA A 312 -13.83 23.03 -8.79
CA ALA A 312 -13.63 21.66 -9.26
C ALA A 312 -14.28 21.43 -10.63
N ARG A 313 -15.55 21.87 -10.79
CA ARG A 313 -16.28 21.78 -12.06
C ARG A 313 -15.59 22.55 -13.18
N THR A 314 -15.08 23.74 -12.90
CA THR A 314 -14.37 24.58 -13.87
C THR A 314 -13.12 23.90 -14.39
N LEU A 315 -12.44 23.14 -13.53
CA LEU A 315 -11.21 22.39 -13.86
C LEU A 315 -11.47 20.95 -14.35
N GLY A 316 -12.73 20.50 -14.41
CA GLY A 316 -13.06 19.09 -14.71
C GLY A 316 -12.56 18.11 -13.65
N GLY A 317 -12.39 18.59 -12.41
CA GLY A 317 -11.83 17.84 -11.30
C GLY A 317 -12.89 17.28 -10.34
N ALA A 318 -12.43 16.54 -9.33
CA ALA A 318 -13.26 16.02 -8.24
C ALA A 318 -13.20 16.91 -7.00
N VAL A 319 -14.25 16.81 -6.18
CA VAL A 319 -14.33 17.50 -4.88
C VAL A 319 -13.84 16.58 -3.78
N GLY A 320 -12.87 17.04 -2.99
CA GLY A 320 -12.39 16.38 -1.79
C GLY A 320 -12.76 17.14 -0.52
N ALA A 321 -12.63 16.49 0.62
CA ALA A 321 -12.86 17.11 1.92
C ALA A 321 -11.86 16.62 2.96
N SER A 322 -11.51 17.47 3.93
CA SER A 322 -10.74 17.03 5.09
C SER A 322 -11.63 16.19 6.03
N ARG A 323 -10.99 15.33 6.85
CA ARG A 323 -11.73 14.58 7.87
C ARG A 323 -12.61 15.47 8.76
N ALA A 324 -12.09 16.62 9.18
CA ALA A 324 -12.83 17.53 10.04
C ALA A 324 -14.11 18.09 9.40
N ALA A 325 -14.13 18.27 8.07
CA ALA A 325 -15.33 18.68 7.35
C ALA A 325 -16.34 17.53 7.21
N VAL A 326 -15.83 16.30 7.02
CA VAL A 326 -16.67 15.09 6.95
C VAL A 326 -17.25 14.74 8.32
N ASP A 327 -16.44 14.76 9.38
CA ASP A 327 -16.89 14.50 10.75
C ASP A 327 -17.95 15.55 11.21
N ALA A 328 -17.89 16.78 10.68
CA ALA A 328 -18.91 17.82 10.90
C ALA A 328 -20.18 17.66 10.03
N GLY A 329 -20.24 16.63 9.18
CA GLY A 329 -21.38 16.36 8.30
C GLY A 329 -21.49 17.28 7.08
N TRP A 330 -20.44 18.06 6.74
CA TRP A 330 -20.47 18.98 5.60
C TRP A 330 -20.35 18.29 4.25
N MET A 331 -19.64 17.15 4.22
CA MET A 331 -19.48 16.32 3.03
C MET A 331 -19.57 14.84 3.39
N PRO A 332 -20.07 13.98 2.48
CA PRO A 332 -20.09 12.54 2.69
C PRO A 332 -18.68 11.96 2.85
N TYR A 333 -18.58 10.82 3.54
CA TYR A 333 -17.31 10.10 3.75
C TYR A 333 -16.60 9.72 2.45
N SER A 334 -17.33 9.52 1.36
CA SER A 334 -16.79 9.23 0.02
C SER A 334 -15.82 10.32 -0.49
N HIS A 335 -15.95 11.56 0.00
CA HIS A 335 -15.10 12.70 -0.34
C HIS A 335 -13.90 12.87 0.59
N GLN A 336 -13.79 12.06 1.65
CA GLN A 336 -12.72 12.23 2.63
C GLN A 336 -11.35 11.88 2.04
N VAL A 337 -10.41 12.84 2.12
CA VAL A 337 -8.98 12.64 1.80
C VAL A 337 -8.18 12.57 3.08
N GLY A 338 -7.32 11.57 3.21
CA GLY A 338 -6.45 11.40 4.37
C GLY A 338 -6.19 9.94 4.72
N GLN A 339 -5.50 9.71 5.82
CA GLN A 339 -5.10 8.39 6.31
C GLN A 339 -6.29 7.43 6.52
N THR A 340 -7.39 7.95 7.06
CA THR A 340 -8.62 7.18 7.32
C THR A 340 -9.66 7.31 6.22
N GLY A 341 -9.40 8.16 5.22
CA GLY A 341 -10.23 8.34 4.03
C GLY A 341 -9.56 7.72 2.80
N ARG A 342 -9.71 8.41 1.67
CA ARG A 342 -9.06 8.01 0.41
C ARG A 342 -7.66 8.60 0.33
N THR A 343 -6.69 7.79 -0.09
CA THR A 343 -5.40 8.27 -0.56
C THR A 343 -5.53 8.59 -2.04
N VAL A 344 -5.10 9.78 -2.43
CA VAL A 344 -5.21 10.31 -3.80
C VAL A 344 -3.84 10.76 -4.29
N CYS A 345 -3.63 10.70 -5.60
CA CYS A 345 -2.41 11.14 -6.27
C CYS A 345 -2.78 11.86 -7.59
N PRO A 346 -3.47 13.01 -7.52
CA PRO A 346 -3.81 13.78 -8.70
C PRO A 346 -2.58 14.51 -9.25
N LYS A 347 -2.66 14.99 -10.50
CA LYS A 347 -1.70 15.94 -11.06
C LYS A 347 -1.74 17.27 -10.30
N ILE A 348 -2.95 17.72 -9.92
CA ILE A 348 -3.12 18.97 -9.16
C ILE A 348 -4.05 18.71 -7.98
N TYR A 349 -3.58 19.05 -6.80
CA TYR A 349 -4.37 19.05 -5.57
C TYR A 349 -4.48 20.48 -5.03
N ILE A 350 -5.69 21.02 -4.95
CA ILE A 350 -5.95 22.37 -4.43
C ILE A 350 -6.55 22.24 -3.03
N ALA A 351 -5.81 22.62 -2.01
CA ALA A 351 -6.20 22.55 -0.60
C ALA A 351 -6.73 23.92 -0.13
N CYS A 352 -8.04 24.04 0.07
CA CYS A 352 -8.70 25.27 0.47
C CYS A 352 -9.10 25.22 1.96
N GLY A 353 -8.52 26.07 2.80
CA GLY A 353 -8.82 26.13 4.23
C GLY A 353 -8.49 24.84 4.99
N ILE A 354 -7.47 24.11 4.54
CA ILE A 354 -6.95 22.88 5.16
C ILE A 354 -5.68 23.21 5.91
N SER A 355 -5.56 22.79 7.18
CA SER A 355 -4.39 23.08 8.01
C SER A 355 -3.14 22.31 7.63
N GLY A 356 -3.27 21.11 7.06
CA GLY A 356 -2.12 20.25 6.75
C GLY A 356 -1.71 19.34 7.92
N ALA A 357 -2.67 18.86 8.71
CA ALA A 357 -2.41 17.80 9.68
C ALA A 357 -1.83 16.55 8.98
N ILE A 358 -0.90 15.84 9.64
CA ILE A 358 -0.18 14.67 9.10
C ILE A 358 -1.15 13.65 8.50
N GLN A 359 -2.29 13.42 9.16
CA GLN A 359 -3.31 12.47 8.71
C GLN A 359 -3.94 12.86 7.36
N HIS A 360 -4.03 14.16 7.06
CA HIS A 360 -4.48 14.64 5.76
C HIS A 360 -3.37 14.55 4.72
N LEU A 361 -2.16 14.98 5.09
CA LEU A 361 -0.99 14.97 4.20
C LEU A 361 -0.68 13.57 3.66
N VAL A 362 -0.75 12.54 4.49
CA VAL A 362 -0.57 11.13 4.08
C VAL A 362 -1.52 10.76 2.92
N GLY A 363 -2.71 11.34 2.87
CA GLY A 363 -3.68 11.07 1.82
C GLY A 363 -3.45 11.80 0.50
N MET A 364 -2.61 12.87 0.45
CA MET A 364 -2.50 13.73 -0.74
C MET A 364 -1.09 14.21 -1.09
N GLN A 365 -0.12 14.05 -0.22
CA GLN A 365 1.25 14.56 -0.42
C GLN A 365 1.99 13.99 -1.64
N SER A 366 1.48 12.91 -2.24
CA SER A 366 2.02 12.33 -3.47
C SER A 366 1.47 12.98 -4.74
N SER A 367 0.66 14.04 -4.62
CA SER A 367 0.20 14.82 -5.76
C SER A 367 1.38 15.51 -6.46
N GLU A 368 1.35 15.62 -7.79
CA GLU A 368 2.46 16.24 -8.54
C GLU A 368 2.58 17.74 -8.23
N ILE A 369 1.44 18.43 -8.16
CA ILE A 369 1.35 19.86 -7.82
C ILE A 369 0.36 20.03 -6.68
N ILE A 370 0.79 20.69 -5.62
CA ILE A 370 -0.05 21.02 -4.47
C ILE A 370 -0.19 22.54 -4.40
N VAL A 371 -1.42 23.02 -4.50
CA VAL A 371 -1.76 24.44 -4.30
C VAL A 371 -2.47 24.57 -2.95
N ALA A 372 -1.92 25.36 -2.05
CA ALA A 372 -2.52 25.60 -0.74
C ALA A 372 -3.05 27.03 -0.63
N ILE A 373 -4.30 27.15 -0.19
CA ILE A 373 -4.97 28.43 0.08
C ILE A 373 -5.35 28.45 1.56
N ASN A 374 -4.72 29.29 2.35
CA ASN A 374 -4.99 29.38 3.79
C ASN A 374 -4.73 30.81 4.28
N LYS A 375 -5.51 31.26 5.24
CA LYS A 375 -5.33 32.56 5.91
C LYS A 375 -4.22 32.56 6.97
N ASP A 376 -3.85 31.37 7.47
CA ASP A 376 -2.77 31.21 8.46
C ASP A 376 -1.45 30.93 7.73
N PRO A 377 -0.51 31.89 7.72
CA PRO A 377 0.78 31.74 7.05
C PRO A 377 1.64 30.61 7.63
N ASN A 378 1.37 30.21 8.89
CA ASN A 378 2.09 29.14 9.56
C ASN A 378 1.42 27.77 9.40
N ALA A 379 0.35 27.67 8.62
CA ALA A 379 -0.33 26.40 8.41
C ALA A 379 0.62 25.33 7.84
N PRO A 380 0.71 24.14 8.44
CA PRO A 380 1.63 23.07 8.00
C PRO A 380 1.47 22.66 6.53
N ILE A 381 0.30 22.93 5.92
CA ILE A 381 0.05 22.64 4.51
C ILE A 381 1.02 23.35 3.58
N PHE A 382 1.49 24.54 3.94
CA PHE A 382 2.45 25.31 3.14
C PHE A 382 3.82 24.65 3.04
N LYS A 383 4.19 23.77 4.00
CA LYS A 383 5.47 23.06 3.97
C LYS A 383 5.54 22.01 2.84
N VAL A 384 4.39 21.55 2.35
CA VAL A 384 4.29 20.56 1.27
C VAL A 384 3.71 21.15 -0.03
N ALA A 385 3.28 22.41 0.00
CA ALA A 385 2.69 23.07 -1.14
C ALA A 385 3.75 23.43 -2.19
N THR A 386 3.45 23.16 -3.46
CA THR A 386 4.20 23.68 -4.60
C THR A 386 3.96 25.19 -4.77
N TYR A 387 2.69 25.59 -4.56
CA TYR A 387 2.27 26.99 -4.59
C TYR A 387 1.42 27.29 -3.35
N GLY A 388 1.80 28.31 -2.60
CA GLY A 388 1.07 28.77 -1.43
C GLY A 388 0.45 30.15 -1.68
N ILE A 389 -0.83 30.30 -1.35
CA ILE A 389 -1.54 31.55 -1.39
C ILE A 389 -2.03 31.86 0.03
N GLU A 390 -1.39 32.84 0.67
CA GLU A 390 -1.86 33.38 1.93
C GLU A 390 -3.03 34.35 1.66
N GLY A 391 -4.20 34.02 2.18
CA GLY A 391 -5.38 34.87 1.98
C GLY A 391 -6.69 34.21 2.39
N ASP A 392 -7.72 35.02 2.34
CA ASP A 392 -9.08 34.54 2.58
C ASP A 392 -9.59 33.73 1.39
N LEU A 393 -9.89 32.47 1.65
CA LEU A 393 -10.36 31.54 0.61
C LEU A 393 -11.66 32.02 -0.06
N PHE A 394 -12.50 32.80 0.64
CA PHE A 394 -13.73 33.37 0.09
C PHE A 394 -13.48 34.48 -0.94
N GLN A 395 -12.30 35.07 -0.95
CA GLN A 395 -11.85 36.02 -1.97
C GLN A 395 -11.02 35.32 -3.05
N VAL A 396 -10.07 34.48 -2.64
CA VAL A 396 -9.10 33.82 -3.53
C VAL A 396 -9.76 32.81 -4.45
N VAL A 397 -10.61 31.89 -3.90
CA VAL A 397 -11.19 30.80 -4.69
C VAL A 397 -12.12 31.32 -5.79
N PRO A 398 -13.07 32.26 -5.52
CA PRO A 398 -13.89 32.82 -6.59
C PRO A 398 -13.09 33.60 -7.65
N ALA A 399 -12.08 34.38 -7.24
CA ALA A 399 -11.22 35.10 -8.16
C ALA A 399 -10.44 34.16 -9.08
N LEU A 400 -9.89 33.07 -8.52
CA LEU A 400 -9.21 32.01 -9.25
C LEU A 400 -10.16 31.33 -10.24
N THR A 401 -11.39 30.97 -9.79
CA THR A 401 -12.42 30.36 -10.63
C THR A 401 -12.78 31.24 -11.81
N LYS A 402 -12.98 32.54 -11.56
CA LYS A 402 -13.28 33.50 -12.62
C LYS A 402 -12.15 33.57 -13.67
N ARG A 403 -10.89 33.68 -13.19
CA ARG A 403 -9.74 33.76 -14.08
C ARG A 403 -9.54 32.50 -14.91
N LEU A 404 -9.74 31.34 -14.30
CA LEU A 404 -9.66 30.05 -15.01
C LEU A 404 -10.74 29.91 -16.07
N LYS A 405 -11.97 30.34 -15.83
CA LYS A 405 -13.04 30.39 -16.85
C LYS A 405 -12.69 31.26 -18.06
N GLU A 406 -11.90 32.32 -17.87
CA GLU A 406 -11.44 33.18 -18.95
C GLU A 406 -10.35 32.52 -19.79
N VAL A 407 -9.44 31.77 -19.15
CA VAL A 407 -8.26 31.17 -19.78
C VAL A 407 -8.56 29.82 -20.44
N LEU A 408 -9.49 29.04 -19.89
CA LEU A 408 -9.85 27.70 -20.37
C LEU A 408 -10.96 27.73 -21.46
N ARG A 409 -11.48 28.91 -21.79
CA ARG A 409 -12.34 29.12 -22.95
C ARG A 409 -11.48 29.21 -24.22
#